data_707acfa6ba5d9ccf3ff1852ed3fc1f5b
#
_entry.id   707acfa6ba5d9ccf3ff1852ed3fc1f5b
#
_cell.length_a   1.000
_cell.length_b   1.000
_cell.length_c   1.000
_cell.angle_alpha   90.00
_cell.angle_beta   90.00
_cell.angle_gamma   90.00
#
_symmetry.space_group_name_H-M   'P 1'
#
loop_
_entity.id
_entity.type
_entity.pdbx_description
1 polymer ?
#
loop_
_entity_poly.entity_id
_entity_poly.type
_entity_poly.pdbx_seq_one_letter_code
_entity_poly.pdbx_strand_id
1 'polypeptide(L)'
;LLGFAPATVQIDGPFVSDTRLPWGDEVRFTAVIRNTGADDARLVVDYVVHHRRANGTLSTKVFKLATAALAPGEELAIDRRHSFRAITTRRYYPGEHAIALQVNGVATPSATFELLALADEPV
;
A
#
# COMPACT_ATOMS: atom_id res chain seq x y z
N LEU A 1 12.83 21.97 -8.32
CA LEU A 1 12.43 20.93 -7.42
C LEU A 1 13.11 21.07 -6.08
N LEU A 2 12.34 21.37 -5.07
CA LEU A 2 12.89 21.68 -3.77
C LEU A 2 12.84 20.45 -2.87
N GLY A 3 13.97 20.11 -2.28
CA GLY A 3 14.05 19.14 -1.22
C GLY A 3 14.30 17.70 -1.64
N PHE A 4 14.00 17.31 -2.87
CA PHE A 4 14.16 15.91 -3.27
C PHE A 4 14.73 15.81 -4.67
N ALA A 5 15.94 15.33 -4.78
CA ALA A 5 16.40 14.77 -6.04
C ALA A 5 15.65 13.45 -6.26
N PRO A 6 15.26 13.12 -7.49
CA PRO A 6 14.67 11.82 -7.76
C PRO A 6 15.61 10.71 -7.31
N ALA A 7 15.15 9.84 -6.43
CA ALA A 7 15.94 8.71 -6.01
C ALA A 7 15.93 7.64 -7.11
N THR A 8 17.08 7.05 -7.38
CA THR A 8 17.17 5.92 -8.29
C THR A 8 16.95 4.64 -7.49
N VAL A 9 15.75 4.14 -7.53
CA VAL A 9 15.39 2.95 -6.77
C VAL A 9 14.67 1.95 -7.66
N GLN A 10 14.82 0.69 -7.30
CA GLN A 10 14.03 -0.40 -7.84
C GLN A 10 13.04 -0.83 -6.77
N ILE A 11 11.78 -0.99 -7.13
CA ILE A 11 10.72 -1.38 -6.21
C ILE A 11 10.11 -2.68 -6.69
N ASP A 12 10.19 -3.72 -5.84
CA ASP A 12 9.52 -4.97 -6.06
C ASP A 12 8.30 -5.03 -5.14
N GLY A 13 7.12 -4.99 -5.75
CA GLY A 13 5.87 -4.94 -5.01
C GLY A 13 5.10 -3.65 -5.26
N PRO A 14 4.05 -3.43 -4.49
CA PRO A 14 3.63 -4.24 -3.35
C PRO A 14 3.01 -5.57 -3.79
N PHE A 15 3.18 -6.59 -2.94
CA PHE A 15 2.54 -7.89 -3.11
C PHE A 15 1.59 -8.11 -1.95
N VAL A 16 0.36 -8.50 -2.24
CA VAL A 16 -0.60 -8.86 -1.21
C VAL A 16 -0.53 -10.36 -0.95
N SER A 17 -0.62 -10.75 0.32
CA SER A 17 -0.53 -12.15 0.71
C SER A 17 -1.73 -12.95 0.21
N ASP A 18 -2.90 -12.33 0.26
CA ASP A 18 -4.16 -12.94 -0.17
C ASP A 18 -4.87 -11.98 -1.09
N THR A 19 -5.33 -12.49 -2.22
CA THR A 19 -6.10 -11.70 -3.17
C THR A 19 -7.59 -11.68 -2.83
N ARG A 20 -8.01 -12.49 -1.87
CA ARG A 20 -9.38 -12.52 -1.35
C ARG A 20 -9.32 -12.40 0.17
N LEU A 21 -9.88 -11.33 0.68
CA LEU A 21 -9.77 -10.98 2.09
C LEU A 21 -11.13 -11.13 2.76
N PRO A 22 -11.23 -11.97 3.82
CA PRO A 22 -12.47 -12.07 4.60
C PRO A 22 -12.86 -10.72 5.19
N TRP A 23 -14.15 -10.50 5.33
CA TRP A 23 -14.67 -9.26 5.90
C TRP A 23 -14.11 -9.02 7.30
N GLY A 24 -13.61 -7.81 7.51
CA GLY A 24 -13.06 -7.40 8.81
C GLY A 24 -11.64 -7.83 9.07
N ASP A 25 -11.01 -8.52 8.13
CA ASP A 25 -9.64 -9.01 8.28
C ASP A 25 -8.63 -7.94 7.87
N GLU A 26 -7.36 -8.30 7.98
CA GLU A 26 -6.24 -7.43 7.60
C GLU A 26 -5.64 -7.90 6.30
N VAL A 27 -5.35 -6.95 5.41
CA VAL A 27 -4.53 -7.26 4.24
C VAL A 27 -3.07 -7.08 4.63
N ARG A 28 -2.26 -8.08 4.32
CA ARG A 28 -0.81 -8.01 4.49
C ARG A 28 -0.18 -7.77 3.13
N PHE A 29 0.71 -6.80 3.08
CA PHE A 29 1.45 -6.54 1.86
C PHE A 29 2.94 -6.41 2.16
N THR A 30 3.74 -6.81 1.19
CA THR A 30 5.19 -6.79 1.29
C THR A 30 5.78 -6.11 0.06
N ALA A 31 6.96 -5.55 0.23
CA ALA A 31 7.70 -4.95 -0.86
C ALA A 31 9.17 -4.86 -0.47
N VAL A 32 10.02 -4.70 -1.48
CA VAL A 32 11.44 -4.42 -1.28
C VAL A 32 11.81 -3.22 -2.14
N ILE A 33 12.44 -2.24 -1.53
CA ILE A 33 12.95 -1.06 -2.21
C ILE A 33 14.47 -1.10 -2.15
N ARG A 34 15.11 -1.02 -3.30
CA ARG A 34 16.58 -1.09 -3.40
C ARG A 34 17.11 0.18 -4.01
N ASN A 35 18.15 0.73 -3.41
CA ASN A 35 18.88 1.85 -4.01
C ASN A 35 19.80 1.31 -5.10
N THR A 36 19.46 1.62 -6.35
CA THR A 36 20.27 1.20 -7.52
C THR A 36 21.16 2.32 -8.03
N GLY A 37 21.14 3.47 -7.38
CA GLY A 37 21.97 4.61 -7.74
C GLY A 37 23.37 4.53 -7.14
N ALA A 38 24.17 5.53 -7.48
CA ALA A 38 25.56 5.63 -7.01
C ALA A 38 25.68 6.39 -5.69
N ASP A 39 24.64 7.09 -5.27
CA ASP A 39 24.63 7.92 -4.08
C ASP A 39 23.60 7.42 -3.07
N ASP A 40 23.73 7.87 -1.83
CA ASP A 40 22.73 7.59 -0.80
C ASP A 40 21.37 8.13 -1.24
N ALA A 41 20.32 7.37 -0.97
CA ALA A 41 18.95 7.76 -1.28
C ALA A 41 18.17 7.98 0.00
N ARG A 42 17.53 9.15 0.12
CA ARG A 42 16.58 9.42 1.20
C ARG A 42 15.19 9.14 0.71
N LEU A 43 14.49 8.28 1.42
CA LEU A 43 13.17 7.82 1.01
C LEU A 43 12.13 8.22 2.03
N VAL A 44 11.04 8.78 1.52
CA VAL A 44 9.78 8.92 2.25
C VAL A 44 8.82 7.94 1.61
N VAL A 45 8.43 6.92 2.36
CA VAL A 45 7.61 5.84 1.85
C VAL A 45 6.24 5.91 2.50
N ASP A 46 5.23 6.00 1.67
CA ASP A 46 3.83 5.92 2.07
C ASP A 46 3.20 4.72 1.37
N TYR A 47 2.07 4.25 1.89
CA TYR A 47 1.24 3.35 1.10
C TYR A 47 -0.12 3.99 0.86
N VAL A 48 -0.72 3.61 -0.24
CA VAL A 48 -1.97 4.19 -0.71
C VAL A 48 -3.00 3.07 -0.78
N VAL A 49 -4.13 3.27 -0.13
CA VAL A 49 -5.23 2.31 -0.21
C VAL A 49 -6.32 2.93 -1.07
N HIS A 50 -6.73 2.18 -2.10
CA HIS A 50 -7.86 2.53 -2.93
C HIS A 50 -9.07 1.78 -2.40
N HIS A 51 -9.97 2.50 -1.75
CA HIS A 51 -11.17 1.93 -1.13
C HIS A 51 -12.34 1.97 -2.11
N ARG A 52 -13.09 0.88 -2.18
CA ARG A 52 -14.35 0.88 -2.92
C ARG A 52 -15.40 1.67 -2.14
N ARG A 53 -16.10 2.54 -2.85
CA ARG A 53 -17.26 3.27 -2.33
C ARG A 53 -18.56 2.56 -2.68
N ALA A 54 -19.65 2.96 -2.02
CA ALA A 54 -20.97 2.41 -2.25
C ALA A 54 -21.42 2.52 -3.71
N ASN A 55 -21.01 3.59 -4.40
CA ASN A 55 -21.39 3.82 -5.81
C ASN A 55 -20.46 3.11 -6.80
N GLY A 56 -19.55 2.27 -6.33
CA GLY A 56 -18.62 1.53 -7.17
C GLY A 56 -17.34 2.27 -7.52
N THR A 57 -17.23 3.55 -7.22
CA THR A 57 -15.99 4.29 -7.43
C THR A 57 -14.99 3.98 -6.33
N LEU A 58 -13.72 4.34 -6.56
CA LEU A 58 -12.67 4.17 -5.58
C LEU A 58 -12.30 5.51 -4.96
N SER A 59 -12.07 5.53 -3.66
CA SER A 59 -11.46 6.66 -2.97
C SER A 59 -10.06 6.29 -2.55
N THR A 60 -9.19 7.29 -2.51
CA THR A 60 -7.78 7.09 -2.21
C THR A 60 -7.45 7.67 -0.85
N LYS A 61 -6.70 6.89 -0.06
CA LYS A 61 -6.19 7.37 1.21
C LYS A 61 -4.72 6.99 1.35
N VAL A 62 -3.93 7.96 1.80
CA VAL A 62 -2.48 7.80 1.93
C VAL A 62 -2.13 7.63 3.40
N PHE A 63 -1.29 6.66 3.70
CA PHE A 63 -0.81 6.37 5.05
C PHE A 63 0.71 6.41 5.07
N LYS A 64 1.27 6.98 6.11
CA LYS A 64 2.72 6.97 6.30
C LYS A 64 3.21 5.58 6.64
N LEU A 65 4.29 5.18 6.03
CA LEU A 65 4.87 3.86 6.23
C LEU A 65 6.24 3.94 6.89
N ALA A 66 7.19 4.63 6.27
CA ALA A 66 8.55 4.69 6.77
C ALA A 66 9.32 5.83 6.12
N THR A 67 10.41 6.22 6.78
CA THR A 67 11.47 7.00 6.16
C THR A 67 12.75 6.21 6.30
N ALA A 68 13.62 6.31 5.31
CA ALA A 68 14.87 5.58 5.31
C ALA A 68 15.94 6.32 4.52
N ALA A 69 17.18 6.07 4.88
CA ALA A 69 18.32 6.49 4.08
C ALA A 69 19.06 5.22 3.67
N LEU A 70 19.12 4.97 2.37
CA LEU A 70 19.73 3.77 1.81
C LEU A 70 21.03 4.12 1.11
N ALA A 71 22.10 3.43 1.49
CA ALA A 71 23.35 3.47 0.74
C ALA A 71 23.18 2.76 -0.60
N PRO A 72 24.08 3.01 -1.58
CA PRO A 72 24.02 2.27 -2.85
C PRO A 72 24.00 0.75 -2.63
N GLY A 73 23.04 0.09 -3.24
CA GLY A 73 22.85 -1.36 -3.12
C GLY A 73 22.08 -1.81 -1.89
N GLU A 74 21.80 -0.91 -0.98
CA GLU A 74 21.06 -1.23 0.25
C GLU A 74 19.57 -1.37 -0.04
N GLU A 75 18.89 -2.24 0.74
CA GLU A 75 17.48 -2.54 0.56
C GLU A 75 16.68 -2.19 1.81
N LEU A 76 15.45 -1.77 1.58
CA LEU A 76 14.44 -1.62 2.63
C LEU A 76 13.34 -2.64 2.38
N ALA A 77 13.18 -3.56 3.32
CA ALA A 77 12.09 -4.54 3.27
C ALA A 77 10.87 -3.95 3.96
N ILE A 78 9.73 -4.06 3.31
CA ILE A 78 8.45 -3.59 3.82
C ILE A 78 7.54 -4.78 4.04
N ASP A 79 6.94 -4.84 5.22
CA ASP A 79 5.96 -5.85 5.59
C ASP A 79 4.96 -5.16 6.51
N ARG A 80 3.76 -4.93 6.01
CA ARG A 80 2.75 -4.16 6.73
C ARG A 80 1.39 -4.80 6.59
N ARG A 81 0.58 -4.63 7.61
CA ARG A 81 -0.83 -5.05 7.58
C ARG A 81 -1.71 -3.81 7.67
N HIS A 82 -2.78 -3.83 6.90
CA HIS A 82 -3.79 -2.78 6.93
C HIS A 82 -5.13 -3.40 7.28
N SER A 83 -5.75 -2.88 8.33
CA SER A 83 -6.99 -3.46 8.85
C SER A 83 -8.21 -2.90 8.10
N PHE A 84 -9.11 -3.81 7.73
CA PHE A 84 -10.44 -3.48 7.23
C PHE A 84 -11.50 -3.72 8.29
N ARG A 85 -11.09 -3.76 9.55
CA ARG A 85 -12.04 -3.88 10.65
C ARG A 85 -12.93 -2.66 10.69
N ALA A 86 -14.24 -2.88 10.77
CA ALA A 86 -15.20 -1.79 10.82
C ALA A 86 -15.06 -1.01 12.13
N ILE A 87 -15.07 0.30 12.02
CA ILE A 87 -15.09 1.21 13.17
C ILE A 87 -16.19 2.24 12.96
N THR A 88 -16.56 2.96 14.02
CA THR A 88 -17.71 3.85 13.98
C THR A 88 -17.61 4.97 12.95
N THR A 89 -16.41 5.41 12.62
CA THR A 89 -16.18 6.53 11.70
C THR A 89 -15.81 6.07 10.30
N ARG A 90 -15.73 4.76 10.05
CA ARG A 90 -15.26 4.24 8.77
C ARG A 90 -16.09 3.04 8.34
N ARG A 91 -16.55 3.10 7.11
CA ARG A 91 -17.35 2.05 6.52
C ARG A 91 -16.66 1.50 5.28
N TYR A 92 -16.57 0.18 5.20
CA TYR A 92 -16.00 -0.50 4.06
C TYR A 92 -17.08 -1.19 3.26
N TYR A 93 -16.82 -1.39 1.98
CA TYR A 93 -17.75 -2.05 1.07
C TYR A 93 -17.05 -3.25 0.43
N PRO A 94 -17.78 -4.37 0.23
CA PRO A 94 -17.20 -5.52 -0.46
C PRO A 94 -16.82 -5.16 -1.90
N GLY A 95 -15.88 -5.88 -2.44
CA GLY A 95 -15.44 -5.76 -3.80
C GLY A 95 -13.96 -5.46 -3.92
N GLU A 96 -13.56 -4.96 -5.07
CA GLU A 96 -12.16 -4.72 -5.36
C GLU A 96 -11.61 -3.51 -4.61
N HIS A 97 -10.49 -3.73 -3.96
CA HIS A 97 -9.68 -2.70 -3.35
C HIS A 97 -8.25 -2.85 -3.89
N ALA A 98 -7.41 -1.88 -3.62
CA ALA A 98 -6.03 -1.95 -4.10
C ALA A 98 -5.09 -1.26 -3.12
N ILE A 99 -3.83 -1.69 -3.14
CA ILE A 99 -2.74 -1.07 -2.39
C ILE A 99 -1.61 -0.76 -3.35
N ALA A 100 -1.06 0.44 -3.21
CA ALA A 100 0.15 0.86 -3.91
C ALA A 100 1.12 1.45 -2.90
N LEU A 101 2.38 1.53 -3.25
CA LEU A 101 3.35 2.33 -2.52
C LEU A 101 3.51 3.68 -3.18
N GLN A 102 3.92 4.64 -2.39
CA GLN A 102 4.30 5.96 -2.88
C GLN A 102 5.66 6.28 -2.30
N VAL A 103 6.66 6.38 -3.16
CA VAL A 103 8.04 6.62 -2.76
C VAL A 103 8.44 7.99 -3.26
N ASN A 104 8.77 8.88 -2.33
CA ASN A 104 9.09 10.28 -2.63
C ASN A 104 8.05 10.94 -3.53
N GLY A 105 6.77 10.64 -3.28
CA GLY A 105 5.65 11.21 -4.02
C GLY A 105 5.30 10.49 -5.32
N VAL A 106 6.03 9.44 -5.70
CA VAL A 106 5.79 8.70 -6.93
C VAL A 106 5.14 7.36 -6.61
N ALA A 107 3.96 7.13 -7.17
CA ALA A 107 3.19 5.91 -6.92
C ALA A 107 3.71 4.74 -7.76
N THR A 108 3.70 3.54 -7.15
CA THR A 108 3.91 2.29 -7.87
C THR A 108 2.60 1.81 -8.50
N PRO A 109 2.66 0.81 -9.39
CA PRO A 109 1.46 0.08 -9.74
C PRO A 109 0.78 -0.50 -8.51
N SER A 110 -0.53 -0.67 -8.59
CA SER A 110 -1.34 -1.17 -7.49
C SER A 110 -1.41 -2.69 -7.50
N ALA A 111 -1.46 -3.28 -6.30
CA ALA A 111 -1.84 -4.67 -6.12
C ALA A 111 -3.31 -4.72 -5.69
N THR A 112 -4.12 -5.46 -6.42
CA THR A 112 -5.55 -5.54 -6.15
C THR A 112 -5.87 -6.76 -5.29
N PHE A 113 -6.93 -6.64 -4.52
CA PHE A 113 -7.50 -7.74 -3.75
C PHE A 113 -9.00 -7.52 -3.60
N GLU A 114 -9.71 -8.59 -3.35
CA GLU A 114 -11.15 -8.54 -3.15
C GLU A 114 -11.48 -8.62 -1.67
N LEU A 115 -12.21 -7.63 -1.16
CA LEU A 115 -12.79 -7.69 0.17
C LEU A 115 -14.13 -8.41 0.07
N LEU A 116 -14.21 -9.56 0.72
CA LEU A 116 -15.40 -10.41 0.65
C LEU A 116 -16.53 -9.84 1.49
N ALA A 117 -17.74 -10.09 1.06
CA ALA A 117 -18.91 -9.77 1.85
C ALA A 117 -18.95 -10.61 3.13
N LEU A 118 -19.68 -10.12 4.13
CA LEU A 118 -19.85 -10.85 5.37
C LEU A 118 -20.55 -12.19 5.08
N ALA A 119 -19.87 -13.30 5.43
CA ALA A 119 -20.29 -14.63 4.98
C ALA A 119 -21.60 -15.11 5.59
N ASP A 120 -21.91 -14.64 6.79
CA ASP A 120 -23.11 -15.03 7.53
C ASP A 120 -24.26 -14.03 7.37
N GLU A 121 -24.12 -13.11 6.44
CA GLU A 121 -25.15 -12.12 6.22
C GLU A 121 -26.40 -12.81 5.69
N PRO A 122 -27.56 -12.62 6.33
CA PRO A 122 -28.78 -13.26 5.87
C PRO A 122 -29.19 -12.69 4.52
N VAL A 123 -29.65 -13.55 3.70
CA VAL A 123 -30.09 -13.20 2.36
C VAL A 123 -31.56 -12.88 2.40
#